data_36bd1d2ccde89def928820e6e7560804
#
_entry.id   36bd1d2ccde89def928820e6e7560804
#
_cell.length_a   1.000
_cell.length_b   1.000
_cell.length_c   1.000
_cell.angle_alpha   90.00
_cell.angle_beta   90.00
_cell.angle_gamma   90.00
#
_symmetry.space_group_name_H-M   'P 1'
#
loop_
_entity.id
_entity.type
_entity.pdbx_description
1 polymer ?
#
loop_
_entity_poly.entity_id
_entity_poly.type
_entity_poly.pdbx_seq_one_letter_code
_entity_poly.pdbx_strand_id
1 'polypeptide(L)'
;RFDLDAAIIFSDILMLPYGLNQKVDFKKNFGPVLGNLDIGTMSKIDEIDFVEKIYPVYKAIESVSLEMTSKNKNTIGFVGAPWTLLVYMINQQSPKKNVKKDFFKDDFLINRVLLLIEKFLKIHIKNQIENGANVIQIFDSWAGLLEERDYPNYIYTPTLNLVDYVKSLNVPV
;
A
#
# COMPACT_ATOMS: atom_id res chain seq x y z
N ARG A 1 21.89 -15.63 -10.43
CA ARG A 1 22.15 -15.10 -11.76
C ARG A 1 22.65 -13.65 -11.71
N PHE A 2 22.12 -12.86 -10.81
CA PHE A 2 22.60 -11.52 -10.49
C PHE A 2 23.02 -11.48 -9.03
N ASP A 3 24.16 -10.87 -8.74
CA ASP A 3 24.63 -10.68 -7.36
C ASP A 3 24.10 -9.34 -6.84
N LEU A 4 22.81 -9.32 -6.47
CA LEU A 4 22.13 -8.14 -5.96
C LEU A 4 22.28 -8.05 -4.44
N ASP A 5 22.32 -6.83 -3.90
CA ASP A 5 22.44 -6.55 -2.47
C ASP A 5 21.13 -6.77 -1.70
N ALA A 6 20.01 -6.71 -2.40
CA ALA A 6 18.68 -6.91 -1.83
C ALA A 6 17.71 -7.55 -2.82
N ALA A 7 16.68 -8.21 -2.29
CA ALA A 7 15.52 -8.67 -3.04
C ALA A 7 14.29 -7.84 -2.64
N ILE A 8 13.51 -7.41 -3.63
CA ILE A 8 12.20 -6.80 -3.40
C ILE A 8 11.10 -7.78 -3.80
N ILE A 9 10.11 -7.98 -2.92
CA ILE A 9 8.97 -8.85 -3.20
C ILE A 9 7.87 -8.02 -3.81
N PHE A 10 7.81 -8.00 -5.13
CA PHE A 10 6.84 -7.21 -5.88
C PHE A 10 5.48 -7.90 -5.91
N SER A 11 4.68 -7.71 -4.84
CA SER A 11 3.34 -8.29 -4.69
C SER A 11 2.21 -7.42 -5.25
N ASP A 12 2.50 -6.20 -5.69
CA ASP A 12 1.61 -5.10 -6.07
C ASP A 12 1.12 -4.27 -4.86
N ILE A 13 1.12 -2.93 -5.03
CA ILE A 13 0.62 -2.00 -4.00
C ILE A 13 -0.90 -2.16 -3.75
N LEU A 14 -1.63 -2.74 -4.71
CA LEU A 14 -3.07 -2.95 -4.65
C LEU A 14 -3.49 -4.14 -3.78
N MET A 15 -2.54 -4.79 -3.11
CA MET A 15 -2.84 -5.78 -2.08
C MET A 15 -3.65 -5.18 -0.93
N LEU A 16 -3.49 -3.88 -0.63
CA LEU A 16 -4.30 -3.21 0.37
C LEU A 16 -5.79 -3.15 -0.03
N PRO A 17 -6.20 -2.54 -1.16
CA PRO A 17 -7.61 -2.55 -1.55
C PRO A 17 -8.16 -3.97 -1.75
N TYR A 18 -7.36 -4.92 -2.24
CA TYR A 18 -7.77 -6.31 -2.34
C TYR A 18 -8.06 -6.91 -0.96
N GLY A 19 -7.19 -6.72 0.02
CA GLY A 19 -7.40 -7.14 1.41
C GLY A 19 -8.65 -6.53 2.02
N LEU A 20 -8.96 -5.27 1.67
CA LEU A 20 -10.17 -4.54 2.08
C LEU A 20 -11.43 -4.90 1.27
N ASN A 21 -11.44 -6.01 0.55
CA ASN A 21 -12.57 -6.50 -0.25
C ASN A 21 -12.95 -5.63 -1.46
N GLN A 22 -12.14 -4.65 -1.86
CA GLN A 22 -12.32 -4.05 -3.17
C GLN A 22 -11.83 -5.03 -4.24
N LYS A 23 -12.66 -5.28 -5.25
CA LYS A 23 -12.27 -6.16 -6.35
C LYS A 23 -11.05 -5.57 -7.06
N VAL A 24 -10.04 -6.40 -7.33
CA VAL A 24 -8.84 -6.03 -8.10
C VAL A 24 -8.63 -7.09 -9.18
N ASP A 25 -8.67 -6.67 -10.43
CA ASP A 25 -8.41 -7.50 -11.61
C ASP A 25 -7.28 -6.88 -12.44
N PHE A 26 -6.49 -7.72 -13.10
CA PHE A 26 -5.47 -7.27 -14.04
C PHE A 26 -5.88 -7.62 -15.47
N LYS A 27 -6.10 -6.59 -16.29
CA LYS A 27 -6.47 -6.78 -17.71
C LYS A 27 -5.25 -6.62 -18.60
N LYS A 28 -5.04 -7.58 -19.50
CA LYS A 28 -3.94 -7.55 -20.48
C LYS A 28 -3.97 -6.22 -21.26
N ASN A 29 -2.83 -5.55 -21.35
CA ASN A 29 -2.64 -4.25 -22.01
C ASN A 29 -3.37 -3.05 -21.37
N PHE A 30 -4.05 -3.24 -20.25
CA PHE A 30 -4.80 -2.16 -19.58
C PHE A 30 -4.26 -1.85 -18.19
N GLY A 31 -3.71 -2.87 -17.52
CA GLY A 31 -3.24 -2.77 -16.13
C GLY A 31 -4.34 -3.11 -15.12
N PRO A 32 -4.21 -2.63 -13.88
CA PRO A 32 -5.17 -2.92 -12.83
C PRO A 32 -6.52 -2.23 -13.07
N VAL A 33 -7.59 -2.95 -12.75
CA VAL A 33 -8.97 -2.46 -12.75
C VAL A 33 -9.59 -2.83 -11.39
N LEU A 34 -10.06 -1.83 -10.66
CA LEU A 34 -10.68 -2.02 -9.36
C LEU A 34 -12.21 -1.93 -9.46
N GLY A 35 -12.89 -2.64 -8.57
CA GLY A 35 -14.34 -2.51 -8.39
C GLY A 35 -14.71 -1.19 -7.71
N ASN A 36 -16.01 -1.03 -7.44
CA ASN A 36 -16.50 0.14 -6.73
C ASN A 36 -15.89 0.23 -5.32
N LEU A 37 -15.60 1.46 -4.89
CA LEU A 37 -15.19 1.77 -3.54
C LEU A 37 -16.42 1.72 -2.63
N ASP A 38 -16.49 0.70 -1.78
CA ASP A 38 -17.55 0.56 -0.77
C ASP A 38 -16.96 0.69 0.64
N ILE A 39 -16.96 1.92 1.13
CA ILE A 39 -16.41 2.27 2.45
C ILE A 39 -17.18 1.57 3.57
N GLY A 40 -18.49 1.36 3.38
CA GLY A 40 -19.33 0.67 4.37
C GLY A 40 -18.90 -0.78 4.59
N THR A 41 -18.61 -1.50 3.53
CA THR A 41 -18.07 -2.86 3.57
C THR A 41 -16.63 -2.87 4.09
N MET A 42 -15.77 -1.99 3.57
CA MET A 42 -14.36 -1.93 3.98
C MET A 42 -14.17 -1.64 5.47
N SER A 43 -15.01 -0.76 6.04
CA SER A 43 -14.91 -0.39 7.46
C SER A 43 -15.31 -1.51 8.44
N LYS A 44 -15.91 -2.60 7.93
CA LYS A 44 -16.30 -3.77 8.73
C LYS A 44 -15.23 -4.88 8.71
N ILE A 45 -14.22 -4.77 7.84
CA ILE A 45 -13.13 -5.74 7.78
C ILE A 45 -12.31 -5.63 9.06
N ASP A 46 -12.09 -6.75 9.71
CA ASP A 46 -11.17 -6.82 10.84
C ASP A 46 -9.73 -7.13 10.38
N GLU A 47 -8.80 -7.10 11.34
CA GLU A 47 -7.39 -7.31 11.07
C GLU A 47 -7.11 -8.76 10.63
N ILE A 48 -7.81 -9.73 11.21
CA ILE A 48 -7.61 -11.15 10.94
C ILE A 48 -8.01 -11.45 9.49
N ASP A 49 -9.22 -11.07 9.11
CA ASP A 49 -9.74 -11.27 7.75
C ASP A 49 -8.83 -10.61 6.70
N PHE A 50 -8.35 -9.40 6.99
CA PHE A 50 -7.42 -8.69 6.10
C PHE A 50 -6.11 -9.45 5.93
N VAL A 51 -5.48 -9.86 7.04
CA VAL A 51 -4.19 -10.56 7.03
C VAL A 51 -4.31 -11.92 6.34
N GLU A 52 -5.36 -12.70 6.65
CA GLU A 52 -5.60 -13.99 6.01
C GLU A 52 -5.74 -13.86 4.49
N LYS A 53 -6.44 -12.85 4.03
CA LYS A 53 -6.70 -12.64 2.60
C LYS A 53 -5.44 -12.35 1.79
N ILE A 54 -4.47 -11.65 2.36
CA ILE A 54 -3.20 -11.31 1.70
C ILE A 54 -2.01 -12.12 2.24
N TYR A 55 -2.29 -13.15 3.04
CA TYR A 55 -1.27 -14.04 3.62
C TYR A 55 -0.25 -14.60 2.61
N PRO A 56 -0.61 -14.95 1.35
CA PRO A 56 0.38 -15.40 0.37
C PRO A 56 1.55 -14.43 0.14
N VAL A 57 1.32 -13.11 0.31
CA VAL A 57 2.37 -12.09 0.22
C VAL A 57 3.39 -12.28 1.34
N TYR A 58 2.92 -12.49 2.56
CA TYR A 58 3.78 -12.68 3.73
C TYR A 58 4.61 -13.96 3.63
N LYS A 59 4.01 -15.03 3.14
CA LYS A 59 4.74 -16.29 2.89
C LYS A 59 5.80 -16.16 1.80
N ALA A 60 5.55 -15.34 0.77
CA ALA A 60 6.56 -15.06 -0.26
C ALA A 60 7.74 -14.28 0.33
N ILE A 61 7.47 -13.29 1.18
CA ILE A 61 8.51 -12.52 1.89
C ILE A 61 9.33 -13.44 2.79
N GLU A 62 8.68 -14.26 3.62
CA GLU A 62 9.34 -15.23 4.51
C GLU A 62 10.29 -16.16 3.72
N SER A 63 9.81 -16.75 2.64
CA SER A 63 10.60 -17.68 1.82
C SER A 63 11.84 -17.01 1.22
N VAL A 64 11.70 -15.78 0.71
CA VAL A 64 12.83 -15.05 0.12
C VAL A 64 13.77 -14.52 1.20
N SER A 65 13.25 -14.06 2.34
CA SER A 65 14.08 -13.51 3.42
C SER A 65 15.02 -14.56 4.02
N LEU A 66 14.56 -15.81 4.15
CA LEU A 66 15.42 -16.92 4.59
C LEU A 66 16.62 -17.11 3.65
N GLU A 67 16.39 -17.06 2.33
CA GLU A 67 17.47 -17.17 1.35
C GLU A 67 18.40 -15.96 1.38
N MET A 68 17.83 -14.74 1.46
CA MET A 68 18.62 -13.50 1.46
C MET A 68 19.48 -13.39 2.72
N THR A 69 18.93 -13.74 3.89
CA THR A 69 19.65 -13.75 5.17
C THR A 69 20.82 -14.73 5.15
N SER A 70 20.65 -15.93 4.56
CA SER A 70 21.75 -16.90 4.42
C SER A 70 22.92 -16.38 3.59
N LYS A 71 22.71 -15.38 2.76
CA LYS A 71 23.68 -14.69 1.92
C LYS A 71 24.14 -13.35 2.48
N ASN A 72 23.74 -12.99 3.69
CA ASN A 72 23.97 -11.68 4.32
C ASN A 72 23.45 -10.51 3.46
N LYS A 73 22.25 -10.66 2.90
CA LYS A 73 21.57 -9.70 2.03
C LYS A 73 20.20 -9.33 2.59
N ASN A 74 19.63 -8.25 2.05
CA ASN A 74 18.40 -7.66 2.57
C ASN A 74 17.16 -8.07 1.75
N THR A 75 16.00 -8.05 2.42
CA THR A 75 14.69 -8.21 1.80
C THR A 75 13.90 -6.92 1.98
N ILE A 76 13.46 -6.35 0.86
CA ILE A 76 12.69 -5.12 0.82
C ILE A 76 11.21 -5.48 0.69
N GLY A 77 10.42 -5.12 1.71
CA GLY A 77 8.98 -5.03 1.61
C GLY A 77 8.56 -3.68 1.03
N PHE A 78 7.33 -3.57 0.51
CA PHE A 78 6.87 -2.30 -0.01
C PHE A 78 5.35 -2.13 0.08
N VAL A 79 4.94 -0.87 0.05
CA VAL A 79 3.54 -0.47 0.04
C VAL A 79 3.34 0.76 -0.85
N GLY A 80 2.11 0.97 -1.30
CA GLY A 80 1.71 2.25 -1.86
C GLY A 80 1.49 3.28 -0.75
N ALA A 81 1.85 4.54 -0.99
CA ALA A 81 1.51 5.64 -0.10
C ALA A 81 -0.02 5.81 -0.02
N PRO A 82 -0.55 6.34 1.11
CA PRO A 82 -2.00 6.46 1.32
C PRO A 82 -2.72 7.20 0.19
N TRP A 83 -2.15 8.31 -0.28
CA TRP A 83 -2.72 9.09 -1.38
C TRP A 83 -2.74 8.29 -2.70
N THR A 84 -1.63 7.66 -3.06
CA THR A 84 -1.56 6.84 -4.28
C THR A 84 -2.60 5.73 -4.26
N LEU A 85 -2.78 5.05 -3.14
CA LEU A 85 -3.80 4.00 -3.00
C LEU A 85 -5.21 4.56 -3.09
N LEU A 86 -5.50 5.68 -2.42
CA LEU A 86 -6.78 6.36 -2.51
C LEU A 86 -7.14 6.69 -3.96
N VAL A 87 -6.19 7.23 -4.72
CA VAL A 87 -6.38 7.55 -6.15
C VAL A 87 -6.76 6.31 -6.97
N TYR A 88 -6.07 5.19 -6.80
CA TYR A 88 -6.44 3.94 -7.46
C TYR A 88 -7.82 3.45 -7.07
N MET A 89 -8.13 3.47 -5.77
CA MET A 89 -9.39 2.96 -5.22
C MET A 89 -10.60 3.73 -5.74
N ILE A 90 -10.49 5.06 -5.84
CA ILE A 90 -11.55 5.95 -6.35
C ILE A 90 -11.66 5.89 -7.87
N ASN A 91 -10.52 5.98 -8.55
CA ASN A 91 -10.48 6.04 -10.01
C ASN A 91 -10.77 4.68 -10.65
N GLN A 92 -10.65 3.60 -9.85
CA GLN A 92 -10.86 2.20 -10.27
C GLN A 92 -9.88 1.71 -11.34
N GLN A 93 -8.87 2.50 -11.64
CA GLN A 93 -7.80 2.20 -12.59
C GLN A 93 -6.65 3.19 -12.42
N SER A 94 -5.53 2.96 -13.10
CA SER A 94 -4.45 3.95 -13.19
C SER A 94 -4.97 5.28 -13.73
N PRO A 95 -4.73 6.40 -13.05
CA PRO A 95 -5.25 7.73 -13.43
C PRO A 95 -4.44 8.36 -14.55
N LYS A 96 -4.36 7.74 -15.74
CA LYS A 96 -3.46 8.15 -16.84
C LYS A 96 -3.50 9.65 -17.16
N LYS A 97 -4.67 10.31 -17.07
CA LYS A 97 -4.84 11.77 -17.28
C LYS A 97 -6.00 12.39 -16.50
N ASN A 98 -6.94 11.59 -16.01
CA ASN A 98 -8.17 12.11 -15.40
C ASN A 98 -8.47 11.40 -14.09
N VAL A 99 -8.43 12.14 -13.00
CA VAL A 99 -8.95 11.70 -11.70
C VAL A 99 -10.42 12.09 -11.61
N LYS A 100 -11.26 11.25 -10.99
CA LYS A 100 -12.67 11.58 -10.73
C LYS A 100 -12.74 12.78 -9.78
N LYS A 101 -12.74 14.00 -10.34
CA LYS A 101 -12.64 15.26 -9.60
C LYS A 101 -13.73 15.47 -8.55
N ASP A 102 -14.93 14.88 -8.76
CA ASP A 102 -16.05 15.10 -7.85
C ASP A 102 -15.88 14.44 -6.49
N PHE A 103 -15.09 13.35 -6.41
CA PHE A 103 -14.76 12.71 -5.13
C PHE A 103 -13.90 13.64 -4.25
N PHE A 104 -12.99 14.40 -4.86
CA PHE A 104 -12.07 15.29 -4.15
C PHE A 104 -12.73 16.55 -3.60
N LYS A 105 -14.04 16.71 -3.75
CA LYS A 105 -14.82 17.82 -3.16
C LYS A 105 -15.33 17.52 -1.75
N ASP A 106 -15.26 16.26 -1.32
CA ASP A 106 -15.71 15.83 0.02
C ASP A 106 -14.51 15.48 0.90
N ASP A 107 -13.95 16.51 1.55
CA ASP A 107 -12.80 16.36 2.45
C ASP A 107 -13.08 15.40 3.62
N PHE A 108 -14.31 15.35 4.11
CA PHE A 108 -14.67 14.42 5.19
C PHE A 108 -14.56 12.97 4.73
N LEU A 109 -15.06 12.67 3.55
CA LEU A 109 -15.00 11.34 2.97
C LEU A 109 -13.56 10.93 2.66
N ILE A 110 -12.77 11.84 2.07
CA ILE A 110 -11.35 11.61 1.77
C ILE A 110 -10.60 11.26 3.06
N ASN A 111 -10.72 12.09 4.09
CA ASN A 111 -10.01 11.87 5.35
C ASN A 111 -10.41 10.56 6.02
N ARG A 112 -11.70 10.19 5.97
CA ARG A 112 -12.18 8.91 6.51
C ARG A 112 -11.56 7.72 5.79
N VAL A 113 -11.44 7.77 4.46
CA VAL A 113 -10.81 6.69 3.69
C VAL A 113 -9.31 6.65 3.92
N LEU A 114 -8.63 7.79 3.98
CA LEU A 114 -7.19 7.86 4.28
C LEU A 114 -6.87 7.26 5.65
N LEU A 115 -7.66 7.53 6.68
CA LEU A 115 -7.49 6.92 8.01
C LEU A 115 -7.66 5.39 7.96
N LEU A 116 -8.62 4.89 7.17
CA LEU A 116 -8.80 3.45 6.97
C LEU A 116 -7.60 2.84 6.25
N ILE A 117 -7.15 3.47 5.18
CA ILE A 117 -5.94 3.05 4.43
C ILE A 117 -4.73 3.03 5.36
N GLU A 118 -4.48 4.09 6.13
CA GLU A 118 -3.35 4.19 7.05
C GLU A 118 -3.37 3.07 8.09
N LYS A 119 -4.55 2.80 8.68
CA LYS A 119 -4.72 1.70 9.65
C LYS A 119 -4.24 0.37 9.05
N PHE A 120 -4.76 0.01 7.88
CA PHE A 120 -4.45 -1.29 7.28
C PHE A 120 -3.07 -1.34 6.63
N LEU A 121 -2.50 -0.20 6.21
CA LEU A 121 -1.10 -0.12 5.81
C LEU A 121 -0.15 -0.44 6.98
N LYS A 122 -0.43 0.08 8.18
CA LYS A 122 0.36 -0.24 9.38
C LYS A 122 0.32 -1.75 9.68
N ILE A 123 -0.85 -2.38 9.59
CA ILE A 123 -1.00 -3.83 9.74
C ILE A 123 -0.19 -4.57 8.67
N HIS A 124 -0.31 -4.16 7.41
CA HIS A 124 0.39 -4.78 6.28
C HIS A 124 1.91 -4.65 6.40
N ILE A 125 2.41 -3.46 6.76
CA ILE A 125 3.83 -3.20 7.00
C ILE A 125 4.36 -4.08 8.14
N LYS A 126 3.65 -4.12 9.27
CA LYS A 126 4.03 -4.95 10.41
C LYS A 126 4.18 -6.42 10.01
N ASN A 127 3.21 -6.96 9.30
CA ASN A 127 3.27 -8.35 8.83
C ASN A 127 4.40 -8.60 7.82
N GLN A 128 4.72 -7.64 6.94
CA GLN A 128 5.89 -7.76 6.06
C GLN A 128 7.19 -7.83 6.87
N ILE A 129 7.35 -6.98 7.89
CA ILE A 129 8.53 -6.97 8.77
C ILE A 129 8.63 -8.27 9.57
N GLU A 130 7.55 -8.72 10.19
CA GLU A 130 7.51 -9.96 10.97
C GLU A 130 7.81 -11.22 10.14
N ASN A 131 7.59 -11.16 8.82
CA ASN A 131 7.95 -12.20 7.87
C ASN A 131 9.30 -11.98 7.16
N GLY A 132 10.10 -11.02 7.63
CA GLY A 132 11.51 -10.90 7.26
C GLY A 132 11.87 -9.75 6.31
N ALA A 133 10.94 -8.85 6.00
CA ALA A 133 11.31 -7.58 5.36
C ALA A 133 12.11 -6.73 6.36
N ASN A 134 13.32 -6.34 5.99
CA ASN A 134 14.21 -5.55 6.84
C ASN A 134 14.45 -4.12 6.31
N VAL A 135 13.77 -3.76 5.23
CA VAL A 135 13.62 -2.39 4.71
C VAL A 135 12.20 -2.26 4.16
N ILE A 136 11.56 -1.12 4.34
CA ILE A 136 10.24 -0.83 3.74
C ILE A 136 10.37 0.31 2.73
N GLN A 137 9.88 0.10 1.52
CA GLN A 137 9.75 1.11 0.46
C GLN A 137 8.32 1.59 0.35
N ILE A 138 8.09 2.91 0.45
CA ILE A 138 6.78 3.53 0.23
C ILE A 138 6.76 4.19 -1.16
N PHE A 139 5.81 3.80 -2.01
CA PHE A 139 5.66 4.33 -3.37
C PHE A 139 4.53 5.36 -3.44
N ASP A 140 4.84 6.59 -3.81
CA ASP A 140 3.84 7.65 -4.01
C ASP A 140 3.84 8.18 -5.46
N SER A 141 3.36 7.35 -6.36
CA SER A 141 3.39 7.60 -7.81
C SER A 141 2.41 8.70 -8.26
N TRP A 142 1.41 9.02 -7.46
CA TRP A 142 0.34 9.95 -7.84
C TRP A 142 0.31 11.24 -6.99
N ALA A 143 1.33 11.52 -6.21
CA ALA A 143 1.45 12.75 -5.43
C ALA A 143 1.26 14.02 -6.30
N GLY A 144 1.85 14.05 -7.49
CA GLY A 144 1.74 15.16 -8.42
C GLY A 144 0.37 15.42 -9.05
N LEU A 145 -0.67 14.66 -8.67
CA LEU A 145 -2.06 14.92 -9.13
C LEU A 145 -2.79 15.95 -8.27
N LEU A 146 -2.24 16.31 -7.10
CA LEU A 146 -2.76 17.35 -6.23
C LEU A 146 -2.13 18.73 -6.53
N GLU A 147 -2.83 19.78 -6.12
CA GLU A 147 -2.25 21.11 -6.02
C GLU A 147 -1.37 21.19 -4.77
N GLU A 148 -0.27 21.96 -4.82
CA GLU A 148 0.70 22.05 -3.72
C GLU A 148 0.09 22.43 -2.37
N ARG A 149 -0.97 23.25 -2.37
CA ARG A 149 -1.70 23.65 -1.15
C ARG A 149 -2.31 22.46 -0.38
N ASP A 150 -2.58 21.34 -1.08
CA ASP A 150 -3.23 20.16 -0.51
C ASP A 150 -2.21 19.09 -0.06
N TYR A 151 -0.92 19.24 -0.43
CA TYR A 151 0.16 18.32 -0.06
C TYR A 151 0.28 18.08 1.45
N PRO A 152 0.23 19.11 2.32
CA PRO A 152 0.38 18.88 3.75
C PRO A 152 -0.65 17.89 4.31
N ASN A 153 -1.90 17.97 3.87
CA ASN A 153 -3.00 17.19 4.42
C ASN A 153 -3.10 15.79 3.81
N TYR A 154 -2.87 15.64 2.51
CA TYR A 154 -3.18 14.40 1.80
C TYR A 154 -1.95 13.58 1.43
N ILE A 155 -0.76 14.19 1.39
CA ILE A 155 0.49 13.52 1.06
C ILE A 155 1.42 13.47 2.25
N TYR A 156 1.84 14.63 2.78
CA TYR A 156 2.90 14.67 3.79
C TYR A 156 2.47 14.03 5.10
N THR A 157 1.36 14.47 5.69
CA THR A 157 0.92 13.95 6.98
C THR A 157 0.65 12.44 6.94
N PRO A 158 -0.16 11.88 6.02
CA PRO A 158 -0.40 10.44 5.98
C PRO A 158 0.87 9.62 5.70
N THR A 159 1.77 10.11 4.85
CA THR A 159 3.02 9.41 4.55
C THR A 159 3.98 9.45 5.73
N LEU A 160 4.13 10.61 6.39
CA LEU A 160 4.97 10.75 7.58
C LEU A 160 4.48 9.85 8.73
N ASN A 161 3.17 9.72 8.92
CA ASN A 161 2.61 8.80 9.92
C ASN A 161 3.05 7.34 9.67
N LEU A 162 3.18 6.93 8.41
CA LEU A 162 3.70 5.60 8.07
C LEU A 162 5.21 5.51 8.28
N VAL A 163 5.96 6.54 7.88
CA VAL A 163 7.42 6.61 8.08
C VAL A 163 7.76 6.51 9.57
N ASP A 164 7.07 7.27 10.41
CA ASP A 164 7.29 7.27 11.85
C ASP A 164 6.89 5.91 12.47
N TYR A 165 5.82 5.30 11.96
CA TYR A 165 5.44 3.95 12.37
C TYR A 165 6.52 2.92 12.02
N VAL A 166 7.05 2.93 10.79
CA VAL A 166 8.13 2.00 10.39
C VAL A 166 9.38 2.21 11.25
N LYS A 167 9.77 3.47 11.47
CA LYS A 167 10.90 3.82 12.35
C LYS A 167 10.70 3.32 13.78
N SER A 168 9.46 3.37 14.31
CA SER A 168 9.15 2.85 15.65
C SER A 168 9.35 1.33 15.76
N LEU A 169 9.35 0.62 14.65
CA LEU A 169 9.66 -0.81 14.56
C LEU A 169 11.15 -1.09 14.34
N ASN A 170 12.01 -0.06 14.39
CA ASN A 170 13.46 -0.13 14.16
C ASN A 170 13.85 -0.67 12.77
N VAL A 171 13.04 -0.37 11.75
CA VAL A 171 13.25 -0.75 10.35
C VAL A 171 13.49 0.50 9.51
N PRO A 172 14.48 0.52 8.60
CA PRO A 172 14.67 1.57 7.61
C PRO A 172 13.48 1.72 6.66
N VAL A 173 13.20 2.98 6.27
CA VAL A 173 12.15 3.33 5.31
C VAL A 173 12.65 4.40 4.34
#